data_7e343e0456deabd902d591dccc27a451
#
_entry.id   7e343e0456deabd902d591dccc27a451
#
_cell.length_a   1.000
_cell.length_b   1.000
_cell.length_c   1.000
_cell.angle_alpha   90.00
_cell.angle_beta   90.00
_cell.angle_gamma   90.00
#
_symmetry.space_group_name_H-M   'P 1'
#
loop_
_entity.id
_entity.type
_entity.pdbx_description
1 polymer ?
#
loop_
_entity_poly.entity_id
_entity_poly.type
_entity_poly.pdbx_seq_one_letter_code
_entity_poly.pdbx_strand_id
1 'polypeptide(L)'
;MPDDYEIAVDFMDMTNDRHLWARASDARPDLELFVGRHVVVGDEDADLKVARVIAVDADGNVELEVLPGSVESYSDLLAPA
;
A
#
# COMPACT_ATOMS: atom_id res chain seq x y z
N MET A 1 10.43 9.85 -13.52
CA MET A 1 10.98 9.02 -12.46
C MET A 1 10.12 7.81 -12.27
N PRO A 2 10.70 6.64 -12.22
CA PRO A 2 9.91 5.49 -11.88
C PRO A 2 9.48 5.58 -10.43
N ASP A 3 8.25 5.21 -10.19
CA ASP A 3 7.75 5.11 -8.84
C ASP A 3 8.07 3.72 -8.32
N ASP A 4 8.70 3.66 -7.18
CA ASP A 4 9.06 2.40 -6.56
C ASP A 4 7.91 1.79 -5.76
N TYR A 5 6.79 2.49 -5.66
CA TYR A 5 5.62 2.02 -4.95
C TYR A 5 4.52 1.58 -5.92
N GLU A 6 3.64 0.73 -5.41
CA GLU A 6 2.52 0.21 -6.19
C GLU A 6 1.25 1.03 -6.00
N ILE A 7 1.09 1.67 -4.84
CA ILE A 7 -0.03 2.54 -4.53
C ILE A 7 0.51 3.82 -3.91
N ALA A 8 0.06 4.96 -4.42
CA ALA A 8 0.38 6.24 -3.82
C ALA A 8 -0.51 6.47 -2.60
N VAL A 9 0.07 6.87 -1.50
CA VAL A 9 -0.65 7.14 -0.26
C VAL A 9 -0.16 8.45 0.35
N ASP A 10 -0.91 8.95 1.33
CA ASP A 10 -0.50 10.07 2.15
C ASP A 10 -0.35 9.57 3.59
N PHE A 11 0.88 9.44 4.04
CA PHE A 11 1.14 8.93 5.39
C PHE A 11 0.62 9.88 6.48
N MET A 12 0.34 11.12 6.13
CA MET A 12 -0.26 12.07 7.07
C MET A 12 -1.69 11.66 7.47
N ASP A 13 -2.34 10.88 6.63
CA ASP A 13 -3.70 10.40 6.90
C ASP A 13 -3.72 9.10 7.72
N MET A 14 -2.55 8.56 8.03
CA MET A 14 -2.47 7.30 8.77
C MET A 14 -2.95 7.49 10.19
N THR A 15 -3.81 6.57 10.64
CA THR A 15 -4.33 6.58 12.00
C THR A 15 -3.29 6.04 12.98
N ASN A 16 -3.61 6.12 14.28
CA ASN A 16 -2.74 5.56 15.32
C ASN A 16 -2.60 4.04 15.21
N ASP A 17 -3.57 3.39 14.59
CA ASP A 17 -3.53 1.96 14.35
C ASP A 17 -2.77 1.61 13.08
N ARG A 18 -2.14 2.59 12.44
CA ARG A 18 -1.38 2.44 11.21
C ARG A 18 -2.25 2.08 10.01
N HIS A 19 -3.52 2.48 10.05
CA HIS A 19 -4.44 2.29 8.94
C HIS A 19 -4.55 3.58 8.14
N LEU A 20 -4.71 3.44 6.84
CA LEU A 20 -5.01 4.59 5.98
C LEU A 20 -5.86 4.11 4.82
N TRP A 21 -6.52 5.08 4.18
CA TRP A 21 -7.33 4.82 3.01
C TRP A 21 -6.63 5.36 1.77
N ALA A 22 -6.69 4.59 0.70
CA ALA A 22 -6.20 4.99 -0.60
C ALA A 22 -7.29 4.72 -1.63
N ARG A 23 -7.10 5.21 -2.83
CA ARG A 23 -8.02 4.94 -3.91
C ARG A 23 -7.40 3.92 -4.85
N ALA A 24 -8.22 3.02 -5.36
CA ALA A 24 -7.73 2.04 -6.34
C ALA A 24 -7.16 2.73 -7.56
N SER A 25 -7.66 3.92 -7.90
CA SER A 25 -7.14 4.71 -9.02
C SER A 25 -5.72 5.21 -8.80
N ASP A 26 -5.24 5.23 -7.56
CA ASP A 26 -3.87 5.62 -7.23
C ASP A 26 -2.90 4.45 -7.31
N ALA A 27 -3.42 3.25 -7.54
CA ALA A 27 -2.60 2.06 -7.73
C ALA A 27 -2.18 1.93 -9.19
N ARG A 28 -1.15 1.15 -9.44
CA ARG A 28 -0.75 0.84 -10.82
C ARG A 28 -1.89 0.12 -11.51
N PRO A 29 -2.11 0.39 -12.83
CA PRO A 29 -3.26 -0.15 -13.53
C PRO A 29 -3.34 -1.67 -13.57
N ASP A 30 -2.21 -2.34 -13.52
CA ASP A 30 -2.15 -3.80 -13.62
C ASP A 30 -2.12 -4.49 -12.25
N LEU A 31 -2.24 -3.71 -11.18
CA LEU A 31 -2.21 -4.26 -9.83
C LEU A 31 -3.60 -4.71 -9.41
N GLU A 32 -3.72 -5.99 -9.05
CA GLU A 32 -4.95 -6.49 -8.46
C GLU A 32 -4.93 -6.23 -6.97
N LEU A 33 -6.02 -5.64 -6.47
CA LEU A 33 -6.18 -5.35 -5.06
C LEU A 33 -7.20 -6.29 -4.45
N PHE A 34 -6.78 -7.07 -3.47
CA PHE A 34 -7.67 -7.96 -2.75
C PHE A 34 -7.22 -8.05 -1.29
N VAL A 35 -8.16 -8.37 -0.44
CA VAL A 35 -7.90 -8.48 1.00
C VAL A 35 -6.83 -9.51 1.27
N GLY A 36 -5.85 -9.12 2.05
CA GLY A 36 -4.71 -9.97 2.40
C GLY A 36 -3.47 -9.76 1.55
N ARG A 37 -3.60 -9.04 0.43
CA ARG A 37 -2.44 -8.77 -0.41
C ARG A 37 -1.50 -7.78 0.26
N HIS A 38 -0.20 -8.03 0.14
CA HIS A 38 0.83 -7.08 0.58
C HIS A 38 1.29 -6.26 -0.62
N VAL A 39 1.39 -4.96 -0.42
CA VAL A 39 1.77 -4.02 -1.49
C VAL A 39 2.79 -3.04 -0.94
N VAL A 40 3.55 -2.44 -1.85
CA VAL A 40 4.45 -1.34 -1.48
C VAL A 40 3.69 -0.04 -1.66
N VAL A 41 3.67 0.77 -0.60
CA VAL A 41 3.02 2.08 -0.62
C VAL A 41 4.08 3.16 -0.44
N GLY A 42 3.81 4.33 -0.96
CA GLY A 42 4.75 5.43 -0.85
C GLY A 42 4.07 6.76 -1.08
N ASP A 43 4.76 7.84 -0.71
CA ASP A 43 4.30 9.20 -0.93
C ASP A 43 5.31 9.96 -1.81
N GLU A 44 5.03 11.25 -2.01
CA GLU A 44 5.88 12.09 -2.85
C GLU A 44 7.28 12.26 -2.30
N ASP A 45 7.46 12.08 -1.00
CA ASP A 45 8.77 12.20 -0.36
C ASP A 45 9.57 10.90 -0.45
N ALA A 46 9.07 9.94 -1.20
CA ALA A 46 9.73 8.68 -1.52
C ALA A 46 9.94 7.76 -0.32
N ASP A 47 9.20 7.97 0.76
CA ASP A 47 9.18 7.00 1.85
C ASP A 47 8.40 5.77 1.38
N LEU A 48 9.01 4.62 1.49
CA LEU A 48 8.40 3.36 1.08
C LEU A 48 8.12 2.49 2.28
N LYS A 49 6.93 1.91 2.30
CA LYS A 49 6.49 0.98 3.34
C LYS A 49 5.73 -0.16 2.70
N VAL A 50 5.61 -1.25 3.43
CA VAL A 50 4.74 -2.34 3.02
C VAL A 50 3.42 -2.19 3.76
N ALA A 51 2.33 -2.39 3.05
CA ALA A 51 1.01 -2.37 3.64
C ALA A 51 0.25 -3.62 3.22
N ARG A 52 -0.66 -4.03 4.08
CA ARG A 52 -1.57 -5.14 3.78
C ARG A 52 -2.95 -4.57 3.48
N VAL A 53 -3.53 -5.05 2.41
CA VAL A 53 -4.91 -4.66 2.05
C VAL A 53 -5.85 -5.34 3.03
N ILE A 54 -6.64 -4.56 3.75
CA ILE A 54 -7.58 -5.11 4.73
C ILE A 54 -9.04 -4.93 4.32
N ALA A 55 -9.32 -4.01 3.40
CA ALA A 55 -10.66 -3.87 2.84
C ALA A 55 -10.59 -3.19 1.48
N VAL A 56 -11.48 -3.59 0.59
CA VAL A 56 -11.67 -2.95 -0.71
C VAL A 56 -13.17 -2.79 -0.88
N ASP A 57 -13.63 -1.55 -1.08
CA ASP A 57 -15.06 -1.34 -1.25
C ASP A 57 -15.43 -1.18 -2.73
N ALA A 58 -16.73 -1.15 -2.98
CA ALA A 58 -17.24 -1.08 -4.35
C ALA A 58 -17.00 0.28 -5.02
N ASP A 59 -16.70 1.30 -4.24
CA ASP A 59 -16.43 2.64 -4.75
C ASP A 59 -14.98 2.87 -5.10
N GLY A 60 -14.15 1.86 -4.92
CA GLY A 60 -12.73 1.95 -5.23
C GLY A 60 -11.88 2.50 -4.10
N ASN A 61 -12.38 2.48 -2.88
CA ASN A 61 -11.58 2.82 -1.70
C ASN A 61 -10.91 1.57 -1.17
N VAL A 62 -9.65 1.71 -0.78
CA VAL A 62 -8.85 0.61 -0.27
C VAL A 62 -8.35 0.98 1.10
N GLU A 63 -8.66 0.17 2.09
CA GLU A 63 -8.12 0.35 3.43
C GLU A 63 -6.87 -0.49 3.57
N LEU A 64 -5.82 0.15 4.08
CA LEU A 64 -4.50 -0.45 4.18
C LEU A 64 -4.01 -0.39 5.62
N GLU A 65 -3.35 -1.44 6.05
CA GLU A 65 -2.61 -1.46 7.30
C GLU A 65 -1.12 -1.34 6.95
N VAL A 66 -0.49 -0.25 7.37
CA VAL A 66 0.92 -0.03 7.11
C VAL A 66 1.74 -0.80 8.12
N LEU A 67 2.63 -1.66 7.65
CA LEU A 67 3.43 -2.49 8.53
C LEU A 67 4.67 -1.73 8.99
N PRO A 68 5.13 -1.95 10.23
CA PRO A 68 6.35 -1.32 10.71
C PRO A 68 7.57 -1.93 10.03
N GLY A 69 8.64 -1.14 9.94
CA GLY A 69 9.89 -1.62 9.37
C GLY A 69 10.07 -1.23 7.93
N SER A 70 11.07 -1.78 7.30
CA SER A 70 11.43 -1.45 5.93
C SER A 70 10.78 -2.41 4.93
N VAL A 71 10.76 -2.00 3.67
CA VAL A 71 10.29 -2.87 2.58
C VAL A 71 11.08 -4.16 2.53
N GLU A 72 12.38 -4.07 2.78
CA GLU A 72 13.27 -5.24 2.72
C GLU A 72 12.90 -6.30 3.75
N SER A 73 12.35 -5.88 4.90
CA SER A 73 11.92 -6.81 5.94
C SER A 73 10.76 -7.69 5.50
N TYR A 74 10.04 -7.28 4.46
CA TYR A 74 8.84 -7.98 3.98
C TYR A 74 9.00 -8.50 2.56
N SER A 75 10.22 -8.60 2.07
CA SER A 75 10.45 -9.00 0.68
C SER A 75 9.83 -10.35 0.35
N ASP A 76 9.79 -11.27 1.31
CA ASP A 76 9.19 -12.59 1.09
C ASP A 76 7.68 -12.52 0.85
N LEU A 77 7.02 -11.48 1.40
CA LEU A 77 5.59 -11.31 1.23
C LEU A 77 5.24 -10.59 -0.06
N LEU A 78 6.18 -9.83 -0.60
CA LEU A 78 5.98 -9.05 -1.82
C LEU A 78 6.35 -9.81 -3.07
N ALA A 79 7.29 -10.72 -2.97
CA ALA A 79 7.82 -11.41 -4.13
C ALA A 79 6.76 -12.34 -4.69
N PRO A 80 6.48 -12.26 -5.98
CA PRO A 80 5.62 -13.24 -6.61
C PRO A 80 6.30 -14.60 -6.58
N ALA A 81 5.50 -15.59 -6.45
CA ALA A 81 6.00 -16.96 -6.46
C ALA A 81 6.61 -17.31 -7.81
#